data_f3d749fe2ac89ad4da942067b048fb8d
#
_entry.id   f3d749fe2ac89ad4da942067b048fb8d
#
_cell.length_a   1.000
_cell.length_b   1.000
_cell.length_c   1.000
_cell.angle_alpha   90.00
_cell.angle_beta   90.00
_cell.angle_gamma   90.00
#
_symmetry.space_group_name_H-M   'P 1'
#
loop_
_entity.id
_entity.type
_entity.pdbx_description
1 polymer ?
#
loop_
_entity_poly.entity_id
_entity_poly.type
_entity_poly.pdbx_seq_one_letter_code
_entity_poly.pdbx_strand_id
1 'polypeptide(L)'
;MDPSASLVDELRRHALIVGEVTLTSGRTAQYYVDAKRAILRPAGFRALAELVAGHAERMGATAVGGLTMGADAPACAALAGGADVKAFFVRKETKQHGLQRRVEGPPLKQGERCLIVEDVVTTGGSTVQAIEAIRAEGFDVCGVVSVLDRLAGGAEAIRLASGDAPYEPLATIDDIYPDRPDRSA
;
A
#
# COMPACT_ATOMS: atom_id res chain seq x y z
N MET A 1 0.62 -23.01 3.56
CA MET A 1 1.41 -22.15 4.50
C MET A 1 0.60 -20.90 4.71
N ASP A 2 0.50 -20.39 5.92
CA ASP A 2 -0.24 -19.14 6.18
C ASP A 2 0.38 -17.99 5.36
N PRO A 3 -0.39 -17.32 4.49
CA PRO A 3 0.14 -16.24 3.65
C PRO A 3 0.65 -15.04 4.46
N SER A 4 0.05 -14.75 5.63
CA SER A 4 0.52 -13.68 6.52
C SER A 4 1.91 -13.99 7.06
N ALA A 5 2.12 -15.20 7.59
CA ALA A 5 3.43 -15.63 8.08
C ALA A 5 4.48 -15.65 6.95
N SER A 6 4.09 -16.10 5.75
CA SER A 6 4.96 -16.07 4.57
C SER A 6 5.37 -14.67 4.18
N LEU A 7 4.44 -13.70 4.17
CA LEU A 7 4.73 -12.31 3.84
C LEU A 7 5.69 -11.68 4.86
N VAL A 8 5.43 -11.88 6.16
CA VAL A 8 6.30 -11.38 7.24
C VAL A 8 7.73 -11.94 7.12
N ASP A 9 7.87 -13.23 6.83
CA ASP A 9 9.17 -13.86 6.61
C ASP A 9 9.94 -13.26 5.43
N GLU A 10 9.28 -13.05 4.30
CA GLU A 10 9.87 -12.42 3.12
C GLU A 10 10.27 -10.96 3.38
N LEU A 11 9.41 -10.20 4.07
CA LEU A 11 9.69 -8.83 4.46
C LEU A 11 10.90 -8.76 5.39
N ARG A 12 10.98 -9.63 6.41
CA ARG A 12 12.09 -9.70 7.34
C ARG A 12 13.41 -10.01 6.65
N ARG A 13 13.40 -10.95 5.70
CA ARG A 13 14.62 -11.40 5.00
C ARG A 13 15.11 -10.41 3.95
N HIS A 14 14.20 -9.69 3.29
CA HIS A 14 14.55 -8.97 2.06
C HIS A 14 14.24 -7.47 2.07
N ALA A 15 13.26 -7.01 2.85
CA ALA A 15 12.84 -5.62 2.88
C ALA A 15 13.60 -4.78 3.90
N LEU A 16 14.03 -5.39 5.01
CA LEU A 16 14.71 -4.69 6.10
C LEU A 16 16.20 -4.51 5.78
N ILE A 17 16.66 -3.26 5.84
CA ILE A 17 18.07 -2.88 5.70
C ILE A 17 18.50 -2.24 7.01
N VAL A 18 19.31 -2.94 7.80
CA VAL A 18 19.84 -2.45 9.09
C VAL A 18 21.19 -1.77 8.85
N GLY A 19 21.38 -0.60 9.44
CA GLY A 19 22.57 0.22 9.31
C GLY A 19 22.22 1.68 9.05
N GLU A 20 23.23 2.55 9.04
CA GLU A 20 23.03 3.95 8.76
C GLU A 20 22.62 4.18 7.29
N VAL A 21 21.45 4.76 7.10
CA VAL A 21 20.89 5.07 5.78
C VAL A 21 20.53 6.55 5.72
N THR A 22 21.01 7.26 4.69
CA THR A 22 20.59 8.64 4.43
C THR A 22 19.25 8.64 3.70
N LEU A 23 18.23 9.22 4.30
CA LEU A 23 16.90 9.38 3.73
C LEU A 23 16.88 10.50 2.68
N THR A 24 15.87 10.53 1.82
CA THR A 24 15.66 11.58 0.80
C THR A 24 15.56 12.98 1.43
N SER A 25 15.15 13.08 2.70
CA SER A 25 15.11 14.32 3.47
C SER A 25 16.49 14.81 3.94
N GLY A 26 17.58 14.05 3.68
CA GLY A 26 18.92 14.31 4.18
C GLY A 26 19.16 13.84 5.63
N ARG A 27 18.14 13.36 6.33
CA ARG A 27 18.30 12.81 7.70
C ARG A 27 18.85 11.39 7.65
N THR A 28 19.61 11.01 8.66
CA THR A 28 20.11 9.65 8.86
C THR A 28 19.10 8.82 9.63
N ALA A 29 18.89 7.58 9.22
CA ALA A 29 18.13 6.56 9.95
C ALA A 29 19.02 5.35 10.22
N GLN A 30 18.76 4.61 11.29
CA GLN A 30 19.51 3.40 11.65
C GLN A 30 19.01 2.15 10.92
N TYR A 31 17.92 2.28 10.18
CA TYR A 31 17.39 1.23 9.31
C TYR A 31 16.47 1.84 8.24
N TYR A 32 16.27 1.10 7.17
CA TYR A 32 15.34 1.44 6.09
C TYR A 32 14.50 0.21 5.73
N VAL A 33 13.27 0.42 5.29
CA VAL A 33 12.39 -0.65 4.81
C VAL A 33 12.02 -0.35 3.36
N ASP A 34 12.33 -1.30 2.47
CA ASP A 34 11.88 -1.30 1.08
C ASP A 34 11.12 -2.60 0.80
N ALA A 35 9.79 -2.54 0.96
CA ALA A 35 8.93 -3.70 0.78
C ALA A 35 9.01 -4.29 -0.64
N LYS A 36 9.32 -3.48 -1.66
CA LYS A 36 9.46 -3.95 -3.04
C LYS A 36 10.52 -5.03 -3.21
N ARG A 37 11.59 -4.99 -2.39
CA ARG A 37 12.64 -6.02 -2.39
C ARG A 37 12.14 -7.40 -1.96
N ALA A 38 11.05 -7.47 -1.22
CA ALA A 38 10.39 -8.70 -0.79
C ALA A 38 9.20 -9.07 -1.69
N ILE A 39 8.27 -8.12 -1.88
CA ILE A 39 7.00 -8.40 -2.58
C ILE A 39 7.15 -8.58 -4.10
N LEU A 40 8.27 -8.20 -4.69
CA LEU A 40 8.60 -8.47 -6.09
C LEU A 40 9.40 -9.76 -6.28
N ARG A 41 9.48 -10.61 -5.24
CA ARG A 41 10.04 -11.97 -5.31
C ARG A 41 8.91 -12.99 -5.39
N PRO A 42 9.13 -14.18 -5.99
CA PRO A 42 8.05 -15.16 -6.22
C PRO A 42 7.28 -15.56 -4.96
N ALA A 43 7.95 -15.75 -3.82
CA ALA A 43 7.29 -16.15 -2.58
C ALA A 43 6.50 -14.97 -1.97
N GLY A 44 7.14 -13.80 -1.87
CA GLY A 44 6.51 -12.59 -1.36
C GLY A 44 5.31 -12.15 -2.21
N PHE A 45 5.43 -12.23 -3.54
CA PHE A 45 4.33 -11.86 -4.43
C PHE A 45 3.14 -12.81 -4.33
N ARG A 46 3.37 -14.13 -4.19
CA ARG A 46 2.26 -15.09 -3.99
C ARG A 46 1.52 -14.84 -2.68
N ALA A 47 2.24 -14.64 -1.58
CA ALA A 47 1.63 -14.32 -0.29
C ALA A 47 0.86 -13.00 -0.34
N LEU A 48 1.42 -11.98 -0.97
CA LEU A 48 0.77 -10.69 -1.18
C LEU A 48 -0.53 -10.83 -2.00
N ALA A 49 -0.50 -11.65 -3.07
CA ALA A 49 -1.65 -11.87 -3.95
C ALA A 49 -2.84 -12.47 -3.18
N GLU A 50 -2.61 -13.51 -2.38
CA GLU A 50 -3.66 -14.12 -1.56
C GLU A 50 -4.24 -13.13 -0.55
N LEU A 51 -3.37 -12.36 0.13
CA LEU A 51 -3.79 -11.41 1.16
C LEU A 51 -4.58 -10.22 0.57
N VAL A 52 -4.07 -9.59 -0.49
CA VAL A 52 -4.76 -8.42 -1.07
C VAL A 52 -6.06 -8.83 -1.74
N ALA A 53 -6.11 -9.97 -2.42
CA ALA A 53 -7.36 -10.50 -2.98
C ALA A 53 -8.41 -10.75 -1.89
N GLY A 54 -8.03 -11.40 -0.79
CA GLY A 54 -8.93 -11.63 0.34
C GLY A 54 -9.43 -10.34 1.00
N HIS A 55 -8.59 -9.30 1.09
CA HIS A 55 -9.02 -7.98 1.58
C HIS A 55 -9.98 -7.30 0.59
N ALA A 56 -9.71 -7.38 -0.71
CA ALA A 56 -10.57 -6.82 -1.74
C ALA A 56 -11.98 -7.45 -1.69
N GLU A 57 -12.07 -8.75 -1.58
CA GLU A 57 -13.34 -9.48 -1.44
C GLU A 57 -14.08 -9.09 -0.15
N ARG A 58 -13.40 -9.13 1.00
CA ARG A 58 -14.01 -8.82 2.30
C ARG A 58 -14.53 -7.38 2.37
N MET A 59 -13.85 -6.43 1.76
CA MET A 59 -14.25 -5.02 1.73
C MET A 59 -15.22 -4.70 0.58
N GLY A 60 -15.56 -5.68 -0.25
CA GLY A 60 -16.45 -5.50 -1.40
C GLY A 60 -15.89 -4.52 -2.42
N ALA A 61 -14.57 -4.56 -2.65
CA ALA A 61 -13.92 -3.72 -3.64
C ALA A 61 -14.25 -4.19 -5.05
N THR A 62 -14.41 -3.24 -5.97
CA THR A 62 -14.54 -3.48 -7.42
C THR A 62 -13.32 -2.96 -8.19
N ALA A 63 -12.49 -2.17 -7.50
CA ALA A 63 -11.22 -1.67 -8.03
C ALA A 63 -10.16 -1.59 -6.91
N VAL A 64 -8.90 -1.83 -7.25
CA VAL A 64 -7.77 -1.81 -6.31
C VAL A 64 -6.65 -0.97 -6.91
N GLY A 65 -6.10 -0.04 -6.15
CA GLY A 65 -4.99 0.79 -6.63
C GLY A 65 -4.48 1.78 -5.60
N GLY A 66 -3.55 2.62 -6.01
CA GLY A 66 -2.95 3.63 -5.13
C GLY A 66 -1.89 4.44 -5.84
N LEU A 67 -1.09 5.19 -5.08
CA LEU A 67 -0.10 6.10 -5.65
C LEU A 67 1.08 5.31 -6.24
N THR A 68 1.38 5.55 -7.52
CA THR A 68 2.55 4.94 -8.17
C THR A 68 3.84 5.49 -7.53
N MET A 69 4.87 4.69 -7.33
CA MET A 69 5.21 3.30 -7.69
C MET A 69 4.90 2.29 -6.56
N GLY A 70 4.68 2.76 -5.33
CA GLY A 70 4.52 1.89 -4.17
C GLY A 70 3.33 0.94 -4.29
N ALA A 71 2.20 1.47 -4.76
CA ALA A 71 0.95 0.73 -4.88
C ALA A 71 0.87 -0.23 -6.08
N ASP A 72 1.78 -0.13 -7.07
CA ASP A 72 1.62 -0.84 -8.35
C ASP A 72 1.66 -2.37 -8.15
N ALA A 73 2.62 -2.87 -7.38
CA ALA A 73 2.73 -4.29 -7.10
C ALA A 73 1.54 -4.84 -6.27
N PRO A 74 1.12 -4.20 -5.15
CA PRO A 74 -0.08 -4.59 -4.42
C PRO A 74 -1.36 -4.57 -5.27
N ALA A 75 -1.55 -3.57 -6.14
CA ALA A 75 -2.71 -3.50 -7.03
C ALA A 75 -2.75 -4.68 -8.03
N CYS A 76 -1.60 -4.98 -8.67
CA CYS A 76 -1.48 -6.13 -9.56
C CYS A 76 -1.63 -7.47 -8.81
N ALA A 77 -1.20 -7.53 -7.55
CA ALA A 77 -1.32 -8.71 -6.72
C ALA A 77 -2.78 -9.12 -6.47
N ALA A 78 -3.71 -8.15 -6.35
CA ALA A 78 -5.14 -8.45 -6.23
C ALA A 78 -5.65 -9.27 -7.41
N LEU A 79 -5.27 -8.90 -8.64
CA LEU A 79 -5.64 -9.65 -9.85
C LEU A 79 -4.99 -11.04 -9.86
N ALA A 80 -3.71 -11.13 -9.50
CA ALA A 80 -2.98 -12.39 -9.47
C ALA A 80 -3.53 -13.36 -8.40
N GLY A 81 -4.11 -12.83 -7.32
CA GLY A 81 -4.80 -13.60 -6.27
C GLY A 81 -6.21 -14.04 -6.63
N GLY A 82 -6.71 -13.64 -7.81
CA GLY A 82 -8.01 -14.07 -8.36
C GLY A 82 -9.19 -13.17 -7.97
N ALA A 83 -8.96 -11.99 -7.37
CA ALA A 83 -10.03 -11.06 -7.10
C ALA A 83 -10.66 -10.53 -8.41
N ASP A 84 -11.99 -10.48 -8.46
CA ASP A 84 -12.73 -9.91 -9.60
C ASP A 84 -12.81 -8.38 -9.47
N VAL A 85 -11.68 -7.72 -9.69
CA VAL A 85 -11.49 -6.28 -9.55
C VAL A 85 -10.74 -5.70 -10.73
N LYS A 86 -10.81 -4.38 -10.91
CA LYS A 86 -9.91 -3.63 -11.79
C LYS A 86 -8.69 -3.16 -11.00
N ALA A 87 -7.49 -3.25 -11.57
CA ALA A 87 -6.32 -2.57 -11.01
C ALA A 87 -6.18 -1.18 -11.64
N PHE A 88 -5.86 -0.17 -10.82
CA PHE A 88 -5.58 1.19 -11.28
C PHE A 88 -4.35 1.77 -10.59
N PHE A 89 -3.75 2.80 -11.19
CA PHE A 89 -2.60 3.52 -10.64
C PHE A 89 -2.90 5.01 -10.54
N VAL A 90 -2.53 5.63 -9.43
CA VAL A 90 -2.67 7.07 -9.22
C VAL A 90 -1.32 7.75 -9.47
N ARG A 91 -1.26 8.69 -10.40
CA ARG A 91 -0.06 9.47 -10.69
C ARG A 91 0.15 10.53 -9.61
N LYS A 92 1.41 10.81 -9.28
CA LYS A 92 1.78 11.92 -8.38
C LYS A 92 1.33 13.26 -8.93
N GLU A 93 1.47 13.45 -10.25
CA GLU A 93 1.13 14.67 -10.96
C GLU A 93 0.09 14.42 -12.04
N THR A 94 -0.73 15.45 -12.33
CA THR A 94 -1.68 15.43 -13.43
C THR A 94 -0.93 15.46 -14.77
N LYS A 95 -1.44 14.76 -15.79
CA LYS A 95 -0.90 14.85 -17.16
C LYS A 95 -1.04 16.29 -17.67
N GLN A 96 0.03 16.83 -18.25
CA GLN A 96 0.00 18.15 -18.89
C GLN A 96 -0.75 18.13 -20.23
N HIS A 97 -0.94 16.95 -20.83
CA HIS A 97 -1.63 16.75 -22.11
C HIS A 97 -2.62 15.59 -22.03
N GLY A 98 -3.72 15.69 -22.79
CA GLY A 98 -4.79 14.68 -22.83
C GLY A 98 -5.88 14.92 -21.79
N LEU A 99 -6.48 13.84 -21.26
CA LEU A 99 -7.66 13.92 -20.37
C LEU A 99 -7.38 14.48 -18.96
N GLN A 100 -6.17 14.94 -18.66
CA GLN A 100 -5.75 15.52 -17.37
C GLN A 100 -6.13 14.70 -16.13
N ARG A 101 -6.34 13.39 -16.29
CA ARG A 101 -6.70 12.49 -15.19
C ARG A 101 -5.45 12.00 -14.45
N ARG A 102 -5.59 11.84 -13.15
CA ARG A 102 -4.54 11.23 -12.31
C ARG A 102 -4.65 9.71 -12.24
N VAL A 103 -5.81 9.14 -12.53
CA VAL A 103 -6.07 7.70 -12.47
C VAL A 103 -5.81 7.06 -13.83
N GLU A 104 -4.94 6.06 -13.85
CA GLU A 104 -4.57 5.25 -15.02
C GLU A 104 -5.03 3.81 -14.84
N GLY A 105 -5.46 3.18 -15.92
CA GLY A 105 -5.95 1.81 -15.94
C GLY A 105 -7.27 1.66 -16.67
N PRO A 106 -8.00 0.56 -16.45
CA PRO A 106 -9.34 0.38 -16.99
C PRO A 106 -10.27 1.51 -16.48
N PRO A 107 -11.20 2.03 -17.31
CA PRO A 107 -12.11 3.08 -16.88
C PRO A 107 -12.90 2.67 -15.64
N LEU A 108 -12.83 3.47 -14.60
CA LEU A 108 -13.69 3.34 -13.43
C LEU A 108 -15.05 3.97 -13.73
N LYS A 109 -16.11 3.39 -13.18
CA LYS A 109 -17.50 3.83 -13.35
C LYS A 109 -18.04 4.36 -12.04
N GLN A 110 -19.06 5.19 -12.12
CA GLN A 110 -19.79 5.64 -10.92
C GLN A 110 -20.32 4.45 -10.12
N GLY A 111 -20.17 4.50 -8.80
CA GLY A 111 -20.54 3.43 -7.88
C GLY A 111 -19.44 2.37 -7.67
N GLU A 112 -18.29 2.49 -8.33
CA GLU A 112 -17.17 1.60 -8.03
C GLU A 112 -16.56 1.90 -6.67
N ARG A 113 -16.21 0.83 -5.97
CA ARG A 113 -15.67 0.83 -4.62
C ARG A 113 -14.17 0.56 -4.71
N CYS A 114 -13.37 1.58 -4.43
CA CYS A 114 -11.92 1.52 -4.57
C CYS A 114 -11.25 1.11 -3.25
N LEU A 115 -10.50 0.01 -3.27
CA LEU A 115 -9.55 -0.34 -2.22
C LEU A 115 -8.23 0.36 -2.52
N ILE A 116 -7.78 1.21 -1.62
CA ILE A 116 -6.48 1.87 -1.73
C ILE A 116 -5.40 0.96 -1.15
N VAL A 117 -4.31 0.78 -1.89
CA VAL A 117 -3.18 -0.04 -1.46
C VAL A 117 -1.88 0.77 -1.44
N GLU A 118 -0.94 0.37 -0.56
CA GLU A 118 0.38 1.00 -0.43
C GLU A 118 1.44 -0.05 -0.07
N ASP A 119 2.68 0.12 -0.48
CA ASP A 119 3.78 -0.78 -0.09
C ASP A 119 4.25 -0.52 1.34
N VAL A 120 4.56 0.72 1.70
CA VAL A 120 5.03 1.09 3.05
C VAL A 120 4.38 2.39 3.51
N VAL A 121 3.68 2.33 4.62
CA VAL A 121 3.16 3.52 5.30
C VAL A 121 4.15 4.00 6.36
N THR A 122 4.57 5.27 6.26
CA THR A 122 5.34 5.98 7.28
C THR A 122 4.48 7.11 7.85
N THR A 123 4.34 8.20 7.13
CA THR A 123 3.49 9.34 7.51
C THR A 123 2.10 9.31 6.84
N GLY A 124 1.88 8.38 5.93
CA GLY A 124 0.61 8.22 5.21
C GLY A 124 0.40 9.19 4.03
N GLY A 125 1.33 10.10 3.76
CA GLY A 125 1.14 11.15 2.75
C GLY A 125 0.85 10.64 1.34
N SER A 126 1.50 9.56 0.89
CA SER A 126 1.23 8.94 -0.41
C SER A 126 -0.18 8.35 -0.49
N THR A 127 -0.58 7.65 0.56
CA THR A 127 -1.90 7.04 0.68
C THR A 127 -3.00 8.09 0.70
N VAL A 128 -2.81 9.17 1.47
CA VAL A 128 -3.74 10.32 1.52
C VAL A 128 -3.91 10.94 0.13
N GLN A 129 -2.82 11.17 -0.61
CA GLN A 129 -2.88 11.68 -1.98
C GLN A 129 -3.65 10.76 -2.93
N ALA A 130 -3.55 9.44 -2.76
CA ALA A 130 -4.32 8.48 -3.56
C ALA A 130 -5.81 8.56 -3.22
N ILE A 131 -6.17 8.62 -1.93
CA ILE A 131 -7.56 8.77 -1.45
C ILE A 131 -8.18 10.06 -2.02
N GLU A 132 -7.47 11.18 -1.91
CA GLU A 132 -7.93 12.47 -2.42
C GLU A 132 -8.14 12.45 -3.93
N ALA A 133 -7.21 11.84 -4.69
CA ALA A 133 -7.33 11.73 -6.14
C ALA A 133 -8.55 10.90 -6.57
N ILE A 134 -8.81 9.79 -5.91
CA ILE A 134 -9.96 8.91 -6.18
C ILE A 134 -11.27 9.63 -5.86
N ARG A 135 -11.35 10.31 -4.72
CA ARG A 135 -12.53 11.09 -4.33
C ARG A 135 -12.78 12.29 -5.24
N ALA A 136 -11.71 12.96 -5.68
CA ALA A 136 -11.83 14.08 -6.62
C ALA A 136 -12.40 13.67 -7.98
N GLU A 137 -12.21 12.40 -8.40
CA GLU A 137 -12.82 11.83 -9.60
C GLU A 137 -14.23 11.25 -9.34
N GLY A 138 -14.75 11.35 -8.10
CA GLY A 138 -16.12 10.96 -7.73
C GLY A 138 -16.29 9.48 -7.39
N PHE A 139 -15.21 8.77 -7.03
CA PHE A 139 -15.27 7.36 -6.65
C PHE A 139 -15.20 7.17 -5.13
N ASP A 140 -15.80 6.07 -4.64
CA ASP A 140 -15.82 5.73 -3.23
C ASP A 140 -14.56 4.95 -2.82
N VAL A 141 -14.03 5.27 -1.63
CA VAL A 141 -12.97 4.48 -0.99
C VAL A 141 -13.61 3.53 0.01
N CYS A 142 -13.49 2.22 -0.21
CA CYS A 142 -14.09 1.19 0.64
C CYS A 142 -13.14 0.65 1.72
N GLY A 143 -11.85 0.93 1.59
CA GLY A 143 -10.83 0.51 2.55
C GLY A 143 -9.44 0.93 2.11
N VAL A 144 -8.49 0.78 3.01
CA VAL A 144 -7.06 1.01 2.76
C VAL A 144 -6.27 -0.17 3.31
N VAL A 145 -5.37 -0.72 2.51
CA VAL A 145 -4.46 -1.81 2.91
C VAL A 145 -3.02 -1.42 2.60
N SER A 146 -2.13 -1.52 3.58
CA SER A 146 -0.69 -1.41 3.34
C SER A 146 0.02 -2.74 3.52
N VAL A 147 1.08 -2.97 2.76
CA VAL A 147 1.91 -4.16 2.94
C VAL A 147 2.63 -4.08 4.27
N LEU A 148 3.15 -2.90 4.63
CA LEU A 148 3.80 -2.68 5.92
C LEU A 148 3.48 -1.30 6.47
N ASP A 149 3.11 -1.24 7.76
CA ASP A 149 3.02 0.01 8.53
C ASP A 149 4.26 0.16 9.43
N ARG A 150 4.94 1.29 9.32
CA ARG A 150 6.10 1.63 10.17
C ARG A 150 5.71 2.16 11.55
N LEU A 151 4.42 2.26 11.86
CA LEU A 151 3.89 2.78 13.13
C LEU A 151 4.39 4.20 13.46
N ALA A 152 4.60 5.02 12.43
CA ALA A 152 5.13 6.39 12.53
C ALA A 152 4.05 7.47 12.39
N GLY A 153 2.82 7.17 12.79
CA GLY A 153 1.68 8.09 12.79
C GLY A 153 0.86 8.12 11.48
N GLY A 154 1.27 7.38 10.45
CA GLY A 154 0.57 7.38 9.16
C GLY A 154 -0.86 6.83 9.23
N ALA A 155 -1.12 5.89 10.14
CA ALA A 155 -2.44 5.31 10.34
C ALA A 155 -3.52 6.37 10.67
N GLU A 156 -3.17 7.36 11.48
CA GLU A 156 -4.10 8.44 11.86
C GLU A 156 -4.41 9.35 10.65
N ALA A 157 -3.38 9.75 9.91
CA ALA A 157 -3.56 10.55 8.70
C ALA A 157 -4.44 9.84 7.66
N ILE A 158 -4.26 8.53 7.50
CA ILE A 158 -5.05 7.70 6.60
C ILE A 158 -6.51 7.63 7.08
N ARG A 159 -6.77 7.38 8.38
CA ARG A 159 -8.14 7.33 8.92
C ARG A 159 -8.88 8.65 8.73
N LEU A 160 -8.22 9.78 8.99
CA LEU A 160 -8.80 11.10 8.76
C LEU A 160 -9.16 11.32 7.28
N ALA A 161 -8.30 10.90 6.36
CA ALA A 161 -8.55 11.03 4.93
C ALA A 161 -9.59 10.04 4.41
N SER A 162 -9.60 8.79 4.90
CA SER A 162 -10.50 7.74 4.44
C SER A 162 -11.91 7.83 5.06
N GLY A 163 -12.08 8.59 6.16
CA GLY A 163 -13.36 8.65 6.87
C GLY A 163 -13.73 7.30 7.50
N ASP A 164 -14.91 6.76 7.17
CA ASP A 164 -15.39 5.49 7.73
C ASP A 164 -14.72 4.24 7.10
N ALA A 165 -13.91 4.39 6.05
CA ALA A 165 -13.24 3.27 5.41
C ALA A 165 -12.09 2.74 6.30
N PRO A 166 -12.05 1.42 6.58
CA PRO A 166 -11.04 0.82 7.46
C PRO A 166 -9.64 0.91 6.85
N TYR A 167 -8.64 1.08 7.73
CA TYR A 167 -7.23 0.91 7.40
C TYR A 167 -6.68 -0.34 8.06
N GLU A 168 -6.14 -1.26 7.26
CA GLU A 168 -5.61 -2.55 7.72
C GLU A 168 -4.21 -2.81 7.13
N PRO A 169 -3.13 -2.76 7.93
CA PRO A 169 -1.81 -3.19 7.48
C PRO A 169 -1.71 -4.73 7.45
N LEU A 170 -1.05 -5.30 6.43
CA LEU A 170 -0.77 -6.74 6.35
C LEU A 170 0.35 -7.16 7.30
N ALA A 171 1.28 -6.25 7.58
CA ALA A 171 2.33 -6.39 8.57
C ALA A 171 2.69 -5.03 9.16
N THR A 172 3.31 -5.03 10.32
CA THR A 172 3.86 -3.84 10.96
C THR A 172 5.38 -3.93 11.09
N ILE A 173 6.03 -2.83 11.39
CA ILE A 173 7.47 -2.83 11.65
C ILE A 173 7.82 -3.71 12.86
N ASP A 174 6.92 -3.86 13.84
CA ASP A 174 7.14 -4.74 15.00
C ASP A 174 7.21 -6.22 14.61
N ASP A 175 6.52 -6.61 13.53
CA ASP A 175 6.56 -7.99 13.04
C ASP A 175 7.90 -8.34 12.39
N ILE A 176 8.59 -7.36 11.79
CA ILE A 176 9.85 -7.60 11.06
C ILE A 176 11.10 -7.13 11.81
N TYR A 177 10.98 -6.14 12.70
CA TYR A 177 12.09 -5.60 13.49
C TYR A 177 11.63 -5.18 14.89
N PRO A 178 11.30 -6.17 15.78
CA PRO A 178 10.78 -5.88 17.13
C PRO A 178 11.76 -5.13 18.02
N ASP A 179 13.07 -5.35 17.83
CA ASP A 179 14.14 -4.76 18.65
C ASP A 179 14.73 -3.48 18.01
N ARG A 180 13.96 -2.77 17.17
CA ARG A 180 14.45 -1.56 16.51
C ARG A 180 14.78 -0.44 17.50
N PRO A 181 15.78 0.43 17.16
CA PRO A 181 16.26 1.45 18.09
C PRO A 181 15.22 2.54 18.42
N ASP A 182 14.26 2.78 17.56
CA ASP A 182 13.23 3.82 17.72
C ASP A 182 11.93 3.32 18.38
N ARG A 183 11.88 2.06 18.84
CA ARG A 183 10.70 1.51 19.55
C ARG A 183 10.50 2.10 20.94
N SER A 184 11.56 2.57 21.56
CA SER A 184 11.59 3.06 22.95
C SER A 184 11.51 4.59 23.05
N ALA A 185 11.24 5.29 21.97
CA ALA A 185 11.18 6.75 21.93
C ALA A 185 9.75 7.29 22.05
#